data_8199ad6981b20d6f84662f92e75e46ff
#
_entry.id   8199ad6981b20d6f84662f92e75e46ff
#
_cell.length_a   1.000
_cell.length_b   1.000
_cell.length_c   1.000
_cell.angle_alpha   90.00
_cell.angle_beta   90.00
_cell.angle_gamma   90.00
#
_symmetry.space_group_name_H-M   'P 1'
#
loop_
_entity.id
_entity.type
_entity.pdbx_description
1 polymer ?
#
loop_
_entity_poly.entity_id
_entity_poly.type
_entity_poly.pdbx_seq_one_letter_code
_entity_poly.pdbx_strand_id
1 'polypeptide(L)'
;MATPEPLSPIAARLLKRAQRESQSGEPGAAIRSLTSALAVAPGNPEIMRWMGIADQNLGDHTGAADCFRRALAALPDDAELHIGLGVALYRLGLEEEALIHLRRACELAPDSASAWYNLAEGLKPQVQTKAAIEALERTLAIDPSHLQARLGLVRAQTSLGRIQEAAAGLREILRREPGYADAWFALADLKTVTFSETDVQQLEQLLANRKLAAGARNQLEFVLAHALEDVGDYARAFEVMQRANTSQRQHLKWDAEGEHERVEAILRAFAKPVMGTPDHDLGREAIFVASLPRSGSTLVEQILASHPQVEGANEIGDLGRLIEAETRRRHANFPHWVADLTPTEWQRLGSEYLIRTARWRDRKPRFTDKNLLNWMLAGAVLTMLPAAHVVIVRRDPVETCLGCYRQWFTGDAGVAYDLDEIADFYAEFWRLTRFWLGKFPDRVFDLEYETLIAEPEQTIRQLLDFCELPFDPACLEFHRTERTVLSAPSAAQVRQPLRRDTARADRYGDKLDSLRKRLRDAGLPVVLGSLLPPRA
;
A
#
# COMPACT_ATOMS: atom_id res chain seq x y z
N MET A 1 -9.60 -5.87 -44.90
CA MET A 1 -9.28 -6.80 -43.80
C MET A 1 -10.12 -8.06 -43.98
N ALA A 2 -9.53 -9.25 -43.99
CA ALA A 2 -10.27 -10.49 -44.09
C ALA A 2 -11.07 -10.71 -42.82
N THR A 3 -12.39 -10.87 -42.93
CA THR A 3 -13.24 -11.32 -41.82
C THR A 3 -12.74 -12.70 -41.36
N PRO A 4 -12.60 -12.94 -40.06
CA PRO A 4 -12.17 -14.25 -39.58
C PRO A 4 -13.08 -15.34 -40.14
N GLU A 5 -12.50 -16.44 -40.61
CA GLU A 5 -13.29 -17.58 -41.11
C GLU A 5 -14.27 -18.06 -40.01
N PRO A 6 -15.50 -18.39 -40.37
CA PRO A 6 -16.47 -18.88 -39.39
C PRO A 6 -15.98 -20.18 -38.77
N LEU A 7 -16.12 -20.26 -37.44
CA LEU A 7 -15.74 -21.44 -36.67
C LEU A 7 -16.48 -22.71 -37.18
N SER A 8 -15.75 -23.81 -37.27
CA SER A 8 -16.38 -25.11 -37.49
C SER A 8 -17.38 -25.42 -36.37
N PRO A 9 -18.45 -26.21 -36.64
CA PRO A 9 -19.46 -26.56 -35.63
C PRO A 9 -18.87 -27.18 -34.35
N ILE A 10 -17.75 -27.88 -34.48
CA ILE A 10 -17.03 -28.49 -33.34
C ILE A 10 -16.36 -27.41 -32.54
N ALA A 11 -15.59 -26.54 -33.17
CA ALA A 11 -14.89 -25.44 -32.47
C ALA A 11 -15.88 -24.47 -31.79
N ALA A 12 -17.00 -24.13 -32.48
CA ALA A 12 -18.04 -23.29 -31.92
C ALA A 12 -18.72 -23.91 -30.67
N ARG A 13 -18.93 -25.24 -30.68
CA ARG A 13 -19.50 -25.96 -29.53
C ARG A 13 -18.53 -25.95 -28.35
N LEU A 14 -17.23 -26.20 -28.61
CA LEU A 14 -16.19 -26.18 -27.57
C LEU A 14 -16.01 -24.78 -26.96
N LEU A 15 -16.02 -23.74 -27.80
CA LEU A 15 -15.97 -22.35 -27.33
C LEU A 15 -17.17 -22.02 -26.44
N LYS A 16 -18.40 -22.36 -26.89
CA LYS A 16 -19.61 -22.12 -26.08
C LYS A 16 -19.60 -22.88 -24.75
N ARG A 17 -19.00 -24.06 -24.72
CA ARG A 17 -18.81 -24.83 -23.48
C ARG A 17 -17.83 -24.10 -22.57
N ALA A 18 -16.68 -23.69 -23.07
CA ALA A 18 -15.66 -22.96 -22.30
C ALA A 18 -16.20 -21.64 -21.73
N GLN A 19 -17.02 -20.90 -22.49
CA GLN A 19 -17.69 -19.69 -22.02
C GLN A 19 -18.57 -19.95 -20.80
N ARG A 20 -19.35 -21.04 -20.82
CA ARG A 20 -20.17 -21.45 -19.67
C ARG A 20 -19.31 -21.85 -18.45
N GLU A 21 -18.25 -22.66 -18.69
CA GLU A 21 -17.32 -23.08 -17.63
C GLU A 21 -16.63 -21.86 -16.99
N SER A 22 -16.21 -20.88 -17.77
CA SER A 22 -15.66 -19.61 -17.28
C SER A 22 -16.67 -18.82 -16.44
N GLN A 23 -17.92 -18.71 -16.92
CA GLN A 23 -19.02 -18.02 -16.20
C GLN A 23 -19.41 -18.73 -14.91
N SER A 24 -19.24 -20.05 -14.85
CA SER A 24 -19.49 -20.85 -13.63
C SER A 24 -18.33 -20.84 -12.62
N GLY A 25 -17.28 -20.06 -12.88
CA GLY A 25 -16.11 -19.99 -11.98
C GLY A 25 -15.17 -21.20 -12.07
N GLU A 26 -15.19 -21.91 -13.19
CA GLU A 26 -14.34 -23.09 -13.46
C GLU A 26 -13.27 -22.81 -14.54
N PRO A 27 -12.33 -21.87 -14.32
CA PRO A 27 -11.38 -21.46 -15.36
C PRO A 27 -10.47 -22.61 -15.84
N GLY A 28 -10.12 -23.55 -14.99
CA GLY A 28 -9.34 -24.74 -15.38
C GLY A 28 -10.11 -25.68 -16.34
N ALA A 29 -11.44 -25.82 -16.20
CA ALA A 29 -12.27 -26.54 -17.15
C ALA A 29 -12.36 -25.78 -18.48
N ALA A 30 -12.56 -24.47 -18.42
CA ALA A 30 -12.60 -23.59 -19.58
C ALA A 30 -11.30 -23.70 -20.42
N ILE A 31 -10.12 -23.70 -19.79
CA ILE A 31 -8.83 -23.89 -20.49
C ILE A 31 -8.79 -25.21 -21.24
N ARG A 32 -9.20 -26.32 -20.64
CA ARG A 32 -9.23 -27.63 -21.34
C ARG A 32 -10.14 -27.59 -22.57
N SER A 33 -11.31 -27.01 -22.46
CA SER A 33 -12.26 -26.85 -23.58
C SER A 33 -11.70 -25.94 -24.66
N LEU A 34 -11.02 -24.85 -24.30
CA LEU A 34 -10.38 -23.88 -25.22
C LEU A 34 -9.16 -24.50 -25.93
N THR A 35 -8.35 -25.27 -25.21
CA THR A 35 -7.22 -26.01 -25.80
C THR A 35 -7.72 -26.97 -26.88
N SER A 36 -8.82 -27.70 -26.62
CA SER A 36 -9.46 -28.55 -27.61
C SER A 36 -10.03 -27.75 -28.79
N ALA A 37 -10.56 -26.56 -28.55
CA ALA A 37 -11.07 -25.68 -29.60
C ALA A 37 -9.94 -25.14 -30.49
N LEU A 38 -8.79 -24.74 -29.89
CA LEU A 38 -7.60 -24.29 -30.63
C LEU A 38 -6.97 -25.40 -31.48
N ALA A 39 -7.05 -26.66 -31.04
CA ALA A 39 -6.59 -27.80 -31.85
C ALA A 39 -7.42 -27.97 -33.14
N VAL A 40 -8.70 -27.57 -33.12
CA VAL A 40 -9.61 -27.59 -34.28
C VAL A 40 -9.54 -26.32 -35.12
N ALA A 41 -9.31 -25.16 -34.49
CA ALA A 41 -9.24 -23.85 -35.14
C ALA A 41 -8.00 -23.09 -34.63
N PRO A 42 -6.78 -23.47 -35.06
CA PRO A 42 -5.55 -22.82 -34.64
C PRO A 42 -5.53 -21.35 -35.03
N GLY A 43 -5.17 -20.47 -34.08
CA GLY A 43 -5.05 -19.04 -34.35
C GLY A 43 -6.37 -18.27 -34.38
N ASN A 44 -7.51 -18.89 -34.06
CA ASN A 44 -8.76 -18.15 -34.02
C ASN A 44 -8.78 -17.11 -32.89
N PRO A 45 -8.96 -15.81 -33.20
CA PRO A 45 -8.80 -14.73 -32.22
C PRO A 45 -9.86 -14.77 -31.10
N GLU A 46 -11.07 -15.27 -31.38
CA GLU A 46 -12.12 -15.36 -30.36
C GLU A 46 -11.82 -16.46 -29.34
N ILE A 47 -11.26 -17.60 -29.78
CA ILE A 47 -10.83 -18.67 -28.88
C ILE A 47 -9.63 -18.18 -28.04
N MET A 48 -8.70 -17.46 -28.65
CA MET A 48 -7.54 -16.86 -27.93
C MET A 48 -8.00 -15.80 -26.91
N ARG A 49 -8.98 -14.99 -27.23
CA ARG A 49 -9.61 -14.04 -26.29
C ARG A 49 -10.05 -14.77 -25.02
N TRP A 50 -10.85 -15.80 -25.17
CA TRP A 50 -11.38 -16.56 -24.05
C TRP A 50 -10.31 -17.34 -23.28
N MET A 51 -9.25 -17.81 -23.97
CA MET A 51 -8.09 -18.39 -23.32
C MET A 51 -7.39 -17.36 -22.43
N GLY A 52 -7.12 -16.16 -22.94
CA GLY A 52 -6.52 -15.09 -22.16
C GLY A 52 -7.37 -14.69 -20.94
N ILE A 53 -8.69 -14.66 -21.07
CA ILE A 53 -9.61 -14.43 -19.93
C ILE A 53 -9.51 -15.56 -18.89
N ALA A 54 -9.45 -16.82 -19.33
CA ALA A 54 -9.33 -17.96 -18.43
C ALA A 54 -7.96 -17.99 -17.70
N ASP A 55 -6.88 -17.66 -18.41
CA ASP A 55 -5.54 -17.52 -17.84
C ASP A 55 -5.48 -16.40 -16.81
N GLN A 56 -6.09 -15.22 -17.09
CA GLN A 56 -6.21 -14.13 -16.11
C GLN A 56 -6.92 -14.59 -14.83
N ASN A 57 -8.01 -15.34 -14.97
CA ASN A 57 -8.78 -15.85 -13.83
C ASN A 57 -8.01 -16.88 -12.99
N LEU A 58 -7.00 -17.54 -13.57
CA LEU A 58 -6.07 -18.42 -12.86
C LEU A 58 -4.82 -17.70 -12.35
N GLY A 59 -4.64 -16.42 -12.66
CA GLY A 59 -3.45 -15.66 -12.30
C GLY A 59 -2.25 -15.86 -13.23
N ASP A 60 -2.39 -16.62 -14.33
CA ASP A 60 -1.37 -16.72 -15.37
C ASP A 60 -1.42 -15.50 -16.30
N HIS A 61 -0.89 -14.38 -15.80
CA HIS A 61 -0.87 -13.13 -16.55
C HIS A 61 0.08 -13.17 -17.75
N THR A 62 1.09 -14.03 -17.74
CA THR A 62 2.02 -14.23 -18.87
C THR A 62 1.32 -14.93 -20.01
N GLY A 63 0.65 -16.05 -19.74
CA GLY A 63 -0.16 -16.77 -20.72
C GLY A 63 -1.29 -15.90 -21.29
N ALA A 64 -1.97 -15.15 -20.42
CA ALA A 64 -3.00 -14.22 -20.83
C ALA A 64 -2.48 -13.16 -21.82
N ALA A 65 -1.33 -12.51 -21.51
CA ALA A 65 -0.74 -11.51 -22.40
C ALA A 65 -0.36 -12.09 -23.77
N ASP A 66 0.21 -13.31 -23.81
CA ASP A 66 0.51 -13.99 -25.08
C ASP A 66 -0.76 -14.26 -25.90
N CYS A 67 -1.81 -14.77 -25.29
CA CYS A 67 -3.08 -15.03 -25.93
C CYS A 67 -3.70 -13.75 -26.52
N PHE A 68 -3.72 -12.65 -25.76
CA PHE A 68 -4.27 -11.38 -26.25
C PHE A 68 -3.40 -10.75 -27.34
N ARG A 69 -2.06 -10.80 -27.27
CA ARG A 69 -1.17 -10.33 -28.36
C ARG A 69 -1.42 -11.08 -29.65
N ARG A 70 -1.56 -12.39 -29.58
CA ARG A 70 -1.84 -13.24 -30.75
C ARG A 70 -3.23 -12.95 -31.34
N ALA A 71 -4.23 -12.72 -30.50
CA ALA A 71 -5.56 -12.33 -30.96
C ALA A 71 -5.55 -10.94 -31.63
N LEU A 72 -4.82 -9.96 -31.06
CA LEU A 72 -4.64 -8.63 -31.63
C LEU A 72 -3.91 -8.63 -32.98
N ALA A 73 -3.03 -9.60 -33.24
CA ALA A 73 -2.41 -9.75 -34.56
C ALA A 73 -3.44 -9.98 -35.68
N ALA A 74 -4.58 -10.61 -35.34
CA ALA A 74 -5.68 -10.84 -36.29
C ALA A 74 -6.76 -9.73 -36.21
N LEU A 75 -6.95 -9.11 -35.05
CA LEU A 75 -7.97 -8.10 -34.77
C LEU A 75 -7.34 -6.86 -34.10
N PRO A 76 -6.54 -6.06 -34.82
CA PRO A 76 -5.74 -4.98 -34.23
C PRO A 76 -6.58 -3.81 -33.66
N ASP A 77 -7.84 -3.67 -34.08
CA ASP A 77 -8.74 -2.59 -33.64
C ASP A 77 -9.86 -3.12 -32.72
N ASP A 78 -9.63 -4.24 -32.03
CA ASP A 78 -10.59 -4.75 -31.05
C ASP A 78 -10.30 -4.17 -29.65
N ALA A 79 -11.21 -3.35 -29.16
CA ALA A 79 -11.08 -2.65 -27.88
C ALA A 79 -10.99 -3.62 -26.68
N GLU A 80 -11.76 -4.72 -26.69
CA GLU A 80 -11.78 -5.68 -25.58
C GLU A 80 -10.46 -6.46 -25.48
N LEU A 81 -9.82 -6.76 -26.61
CA LEU A 81 -8.50 -7.38 -26.62
C LEU A 81 -7.43 -6.43 -26.10
N HIS A 82 -7.53 -5.13 -26.41
CA HIS A 82 -6.66 -4.11 -25.85
C HIS A 82 -6.87 -3.95 -24.33
N ILE A 83 -8.09 -4.00 -23.83
CA ILE A 83 -8.38 -4.02 -22.38
C ILE A 83 -7.71 -5.25 -21.74
N GLY A 84 -7.97 -6.44 -22.29
CA GLY A 84 -7.43 -7.69 -21.76
C GLY A 84 -5.89 -7.70 -21.68
N LEU A 85 -5.24 -7.27 -22.77
CA LEU A 85 -3.77 -7.17 -22.81
C LEU A 85 -3.25 -6.11 -21.82
N GLY A 86 -3.87 -4.94 -21.78
CA GLY A 86 -3.49 -3.88 -20.83
C GLY A 86 -3.59 -4.33 -19.37
N VAL A 87 -4.68 -5.02 -19.01
CA VAL A 87 -4.83 -5.58 -17.64
C VAL A 87 -3.79 -6.64 -17.35
N ALA A 88 -3.48 -7.56 -18.29
CA ALA A 88 -2.46 -8.59 -18.10
C ALA A 88 -1.06 -7.98 -17.91
N LEU A 89 -0.70 -7.01 -18.74
CA LEU A 89 0.58 -6.28 -18.64
C LEU A 89 0.72 -5.52 -17.32
N TYR A 90 -0.36 -4.86 -16.88
CA TYR A 90 -0.40 -4.19 -15.60
C TYR A 90 -0.09 -5.15 -14.43
N ARG A 91 -0.71 -6.35 -14.45
CA ARG A 91 -0.45 -7.40 -13.44
C ARG A 91 0.98 -7.94 -13.47
N LEU A 92 1.64 -7.86 -14.62
CA LEU A 92 3.06 -8.21 -14.79
C LEU A 92 4.02 -7.08 -14.37
N GLY A 93 3.51 -5.89 -13.99
CA GLY A 93 4.32 -4.73 -13.65
C GLY A 93 4.90 -3.99 -14.86
N LEU A 94 4.37 -4.25 -16.07
CA LEU A 94 4.74 -3.58 -17.33
C LEU A 94 3.81 -2.39 -17.56
N GLU A 95 3.84 -1.43 -16.65
CA GLU A 95 2.86 -0.35 -16.53
C GLU A 95 2.79 0.56 -17.76
N GLU A 96 3.94 0.91 -18.35
CA GLU A 96 3.98 1.78 -19.53
C GLU A 96 3.34 1.12 -20.75
N GLU A 97 3.68 -0.16 -21.00
CA GLU A 97 3.08 -0.93 -22.10
C GLU A 97 1.57 -1.12 -21.87
N ALA A 98 1.16 -1.40 -20.62
CA ALA A 98 -0.24 -1.50 -20.25
C ALA A 98 -1.04 -0.25 -20.61
N LEU A 99 -0.53 0.95 -20.28
CA LEU A 99 -1.19 2.22 -20.56
C LEU A 99 -1.36 2.49 -22.06
N ILE A 100 -0.41 2.07 -22.90
CA ILE A 100 -0.54 2.18 -24.36
C ILE A 100 -1.80 1.46 -24.83
N HIS A 101 -1.97 0.21 -24.39
CA HIS A 101 -3.12 -0.61 -24.78
C HIS A 101 -4.43 -0.10 -24.17
N LEU A 102 -4.44 0.31 -22.90
CA LEU A 102 -5.65 0.84 -22.26
C LEU A 102 -6.11 2.17 -22.87
N ARG A 103 -5.20 3.05 -23.27
CA ARG A 103 -5.54 4.26 -24.02
C ARG A 103 -6.12 3.92 -25.41
N ARG A 104 -5.49 2.96 -26.10
CA ARG A 104 -5.99 2.50 -27.40
C ARG A 104 -7.41 1.94 -27.31
N ALA A 105 -7.73 1.20 -26.24
CA ALA A 105 -9.08 0.72 -25.99
C ALA A 105 -10.11 1.86 -25.87
N CYS A 106 -9.76 2.93 -25.15
CA CYS A 106 -10.63 4.11 -25.02
C CYS A 106 -10.82 4.86 -26.35
N GLU A 107 -9.79 4.90 -27.21
CA GLU A 107 -9.90 5.48 -28.56
C GLU A 107 -10.84 4.68 -29.46
N LEU A 108 -10.74 3.34 -29.39
CA LEU A 108 -11.55 2.43 -30.20
C LEU A 108 -12.99 2.34 -29.74
N ALA A 109 -13.22 2.45 -28.43
CA ALA A 109 -14.54 2.35 -27.81
C ALA A 109 -14.78 3.49 -26.80
N PRO A 110 -14.97 4.74 -27.25
CA PRO A 110 -15.10 5.91 -26.38
C PRO A 110 -16.34 5.89 -25.47
N ASP A 111 -17.32 5.05 -25.78
CA ASP A 111 -18.54 4.84 -25.01
C ASP A 111 -18.50 3.55 -24.16
N SER A 112 -17.33 2.93 -24.00
CA SER A 112 -17.16 1.76 -23.14
C SER A 112 -16.75 2.20 -21.71
N ALA A 113 -17.66 2.04 -20.75
CA ALA A 113 -17.36 2.26 -19.33
C ALA A 113 -16.21 1.36 -18.84
N SER A 114 -16.12 0.13 -19.34
CA SER A 114 -15.04 -0.81 -19.02
C SER A 114 -13.68 -0.29 -19.48
N ALA A 115 -13.57 0.26 -20.69
CA ALA A 115 -12.31 0.80 -21.20
C ALA A 115 -11.78 1.94 -20.31
N TRP A 116 -12.63 2.92 -20.02
CA TRP A 116 -12.28 4.06 -19.17
C TRP A 116 -11.96 3.64 -17.72
N TYR A 117 -12.71 2.70 -17.16
CA TYR A 117 -12.43 2.18 -15.82
C TYR A 117 -11.07 1.48 -15.74
N ASN A 118 -10.75 0.62 -16.71
CA ASN A 118 -9.45 -0.07 -16.73
C ASN A 118 -8.29 0.90 -16.99
N LEU A 119 -8.49 1.94 -17.81
CA LEU A 119 -7.50 3.01 -17.95
C LEU A 119 -7.24 3.72 -16.60
N ALA A 120 -8.29 4.03 -15.86
CA ALA A 120 -8.16 4.65 -14.54
C ALA A 120 -7.37 3.76 -13.56
N GLU A 121 -7.63 2.44 -13.56
CA GLU A 121 -6.88 1.49 -12.73
C GLU A 121 -5.39 1.44 -13.12
N GLY A 122 -5.08 1.47 -14.41
CA GLY A 122 -3.70 1.50 -14.91
C GLY A 122 -2.94 2.80 -14.59
N LEU A 123 -3.65 3.93 -14.44
CA LEU A 123 -3.03 5.24 -14.14
C LEU A 123 -2.61 5.41 -12.67
N LYS A 124 -3.12 4.62 -11.74
CA LYS A 124 -2.85 4.74 -10.29
C LYS A 124 -1.39 4.56 -9.89
N PRO A 125 -0.65 3.54 -10.37
CA PRO A 125 0.73 3.30 -9.93
C PRO A 125 1.70 4.39 -10.31
N GLN A 126 1.44 5.10 -11.41
CA GLN A 126 2.29 6.20 -11.91
C GLN A 126 1.96 7.55 -11.26
N VAL A 127 1.11 7.55 -10.22
CA VAL A 127 0.68 8.77 -9.51
C VAL A 127 0.02 9.80 -10.44
N GLN A 128 -0.52 9.36 -11.57
CA GLN A 128 -1.28 10.20 -12.52
C GLN A 128 -2.73 10.39 -12.04
N THR A 129 -2.88 10.81 -10.79
CA THR A 129 -4.19 10.83 -10.10
C THR A 129 -5.21 11.74 -10.81
N LYS A 130 -4.77 12.84 -11.42
CA LYS A 130 -5.69 13.73 -12.16
C LYS A 130 -6.27 13.05 -13.40
N ALA A 131 -5.42 12.38 -14.19
CA ALA A 131 -5.86 11.62 -15.35
C ALA A 131 -6.74 10.41 -14.96
N ALA A 132 -6.46 9.77 -13.84
CA ALA A 132 -7.31 8.71 -13.30
C ALA A 132 -8.72 9.24 -12.91
N ILE A 133 -8.80 10.44 -12.31
CA ILE A 133 -10.09 11.09 -12.02
C ILE A 133 -10.89 11.33 -13.30
N GLU A 134 -10.27 11.91 -14.33
CA GLU A 134 -10.93 12.17 -15.63
C GLU A 134 -11.49 10.88 -16.25
N ALA A 135 -10.71 9.78 -16.20
CA ALA A 135 -11.14 8.49 -16.69
C ALA A 135 -12.31 7.90 -15.87
N LEU A 136 -12.30 8.04 -14.54
CA LEU A 136 -13.39 7.60 -13.67
C LEU A 136 -14.65 8.45 -13.86
N GLU A 137 -14.53 9.75 -14.02
CA GLU A 137 -15.64 10.64 -14.35
C GLU A 137 -16.27 10.26 -15.70
N ARG A 138 -15.44 9.93 -16.69
CA ARG A 138 -15.92 9.43 -17.97
C ARG A 138 -16.65 8.11 -17.84
N THR A 139 -16.11 7.17 -17.05
CA THR A 139 -16.79 5.91 -16.72
C THR A 139 -18.18 6.17 -16.14
N LEU A 140 -18.29 7.07 -15.16
CA LEU A 140 -19.55 7.39 -14.49
C LEU A 140 -20.52 8.20 -15.35
N ALA A 141 -20.04 8.94 -16.34
CA ALA A 141 -20.87 9.60 -17.34
C ALA A 141 -21.54 8.58 -18.28
N ILE A 142 -20.85 7.46 -18.59
CA ILE A 142 -21.37 6.38 -19.44
C ILE A 142 -22.26 5.43 -18.61
N ASP A 143 -21.77 5.00 -17.45
CA ASP A 143 -22.50 4.13 -16.51
C ASP A 143 -22.55 4.77 -15.11
N PRO A 144 -23.60 5.55 -14.80
CA PRO A 144 -23.79 6.15 -13.47
C PRO A 144 -23.95 5.15 -12.31
N SER A 145 -24.21 3.88 -12.62
CA SER A 145 -24.38 2.82 -11.62
C SER A 145 -23.07 2.09 -11.28
N HIS A 146 -21.96 2.38 -11.94
CA HIS A 146 -20.69 1.70 -11.78
C HIS A 146 -20.06 1.99 -10.39
N LEU A 147 -20.37 1.14 -9.39
CA LEU A 147 -19.96 1.33 -7.99
C LEU A 147 -18.44 1.38 -7.81
N GLN A 148 -17.70 0.51 -8.51
CA GLN A 148 -16.24 0.46 -8.40
C GLN A 148 -15.57 1.74 -8.94
N ALA A 149 -16.10 2.31 -10.03
CA ALA A 149 -15.63 3.59 -10.55
C ALA A 149 -15.91 4.74 -9.57
N ARG A 150 -17.10 4.74 -8.95
CA ARG A 150 -17.44 5.73 -7.93
C ARG A 150 -16.52 5.65 -6.70
N LEU A 151 -16.25 4.44 -6.22
CA LEU A 151 -15.30 4.22 -5.13
C LEU A 151 -13.86 4.59 -5.53
N GLY A 152 -13.47 4.27 -6.77
CA GLY A 152 -12.19 4.68 -7.34
C GLY A 152 -12.03 6.20 -7.37
N LEU A 153 -13.09 6.93 -7.79
CA LEU A 153 -13.11 8.39 -7.80
C LEU A 153 -12.93 8.97 -6.39
N VAL A 154 -13.65 8.44 -5.41
CA VAL A 154 -13.50 8.82 -4.00
C VAL A 154 -12.06 8.64 -3.52
N ARG A 155 -11.44 7.48 -3.80
CA ARG A 155 -10.05 7.20 -3.40
C ARG A 155 -9.08 8.18 -4.08
N ALA A 156 -9.28 8.47 -5.35
CA ALA A 156 -8.47 9.44 -6.08
C ALA A 156 -8.64 10.88 -5.53
N GLN A 157 -9.87 11.29 -5.21
CA GLN A 157 -10.17 12.55 -4.54
C GLN A 157 -9.50 12.63 -3.17
N THR A 158 -9.55 11.55 -2.38
CA THR A 158 -8.87 11.46 -1.08
C THR A 158 -7.37 11.67 -1.21
N SER A 159 -6.73 11.03 -2.18
CA SER A 159 -5.26 11.16 -2.39
C SER A 159 -4.84 12.57 -2.83
N LEU A 160 -5.74 13.33 -3.46
CA LEU A 160 -5.56 14.77 -3.75
C LEU A 160 -5.98 15.70 -2.61
N GLY A 161 -6.54 15.15 -1.51
CA GLY A 161 -7.00 15.94 -0.37
C GLY A 161 -8.38 16.58 -0.54
N ARG A 162 -9.15 16.18 -1.54
CA ARG A 162 -10.55 16.61 -1.75
C ARG A 162 -11.50 15.84 -0.81
N ILE A 163 -11.27 15.99 0.49
CA ILE A 163 -11.87 15.12 1.52
C ILE A 163 -13.39 15.29 1.61
N GLN A 164 -13.89 16.52 1.46
CA GLN A 164 -15.33 16.80 1.53
C GLN A 164 -16.08 16.15 0.35
N GLU A 165 -15.51 16.22 -0.84
CA GLU A 165 -16.06 15.57 -2.04
C GLU A 165 -16.05 14.04 -1.87
N ALA A 166 -14.94 13.49 -1.36
CA ALA A 166 -14.79 12.07 -1.09
C ALA A 166 -15.84 11.57 -0.06
N ALA A 167 -16.00 12.28 1.06
CA ALA A 167 -16.98 11.95 2.09
C ALA A 167 -18.43 12.02 1.56
N ALA A 168 -18.76 13.07 0.80
CA ALA A 168 -20.07 13.18 0.16
C ALA A 168 -20.34 12.05 -0.83
N GLY A 169 -19.36 11.68 -1.65
CA GLY A 169 -19.44 10.55 -2.57
C GLY A 169 -19.69 9.23 -1.87
N LEU A 170 -19.00 8.99 -0.74
CA LEU A 170 -19.20 7.78 0.08
C LEU A 170 -20.58 7.74 0.73
N ARG A 171 -21.05 8.84 1.29
CA ARG A 171 -22.40 8.92 1.85
C ARG A 171 -23.48 8.69 0.78
N GLU A 172 -23.27 9.15 -0.46
CA GLU A 172 -24.20 8.87 -1.56
C GLU A 172 -24.18 7.39 -1.98
N ILE A 173 -23.01 6.74 -1.97
CA ILE A 173 -22.92 5.27 -2.17
C ILE A 173 -23.74 4.55 -1.09
N LEU A 174 -23.53 4.90 0.18
CA LEU A 174 -24.19 4.26 1.31
C LEU A 174 -25.71 4.53 1.35
N ARG A 175 -26.16 5.66 0.82
CA ARG A 175 -27.60 5.94 0.68
C ARG A 175 -28.28 5.00 -0.33
N ARG A 176 -27.57 4.62 -1.42
CA ARG A 176 -28.06 3.70 -2.45
C ARG A 176 -27.90 2.25 -2.07
N GLU A 177 -26.75 1.93 -1.51
CA GLU A 177 -26.32 0.59 -1.13
C GLU A 177 -25.86 0.58 0.34
N PRO A 178 -26.79 0.58 1.32
CA PRO A 178 -26.43 0.68 2.74
C PRO A 178 -25.53 -0.45 3.24
N GLY A 179 -25.58 -1.63 2.60
CA GLY A 179 -24.77 -2.79 2.93
C GLY A 179 -23.38 -2.83 2.26
N TYR A 180 -22.97 -1.80 1.53
CA TYR A 180 -21.71 -1.82 0.81
C TYR A 180 -20.52 -1.57 1.75
N ALA A 181 -19.91 -2.66 2.22
CA ALA A 181 -18.86 -2.64 3.26
C ALA A 181 -17.64 -1.79 2.87
N ASP A 182 -17.23 -1.84 1.59
CA ASP A 182 -16.08 -1.04 1.12
C ASP A 182 -16.31 0.47 1.25
N ALA A 183 -17.55 0.95 1.07
CA ALA A 183 -17.87 2.37 1.24
C ALA A 183 -17.86 2.79 2.71
N TRP A 184 -18.37 1.94 3.61
CA TRP A 184 -18.26 2.15 5.06
C TRP A 184 -16.81 2.21 5.51
N PHE A 185 -16.00 1.26 5.03
CA PHE A 185 -14.58 1.21 5.35
C PHE A 185 -13.83 2.45 4.81
N ALA A 186 -14.08 2.80 3.54
CA ALA A 186 -13.46 3.99 2.95
C ALA A 186 -13.84 5.27 3.72
N LEU A 187 -15.08 5.38 4.23
CA LEU A 187 -15.53 6.51 5.04
C LEU A 187 -14.79 6.57 6.38
N ALA A 188 -14.63 5.43 7.06
CA ALA A 188 -13.85 5.31 8.28
C ALA A 188 -12.37 5.64 8.05
N ASP A 189 -11.85 5.27 6.88
CA ASP A 189 -10.44 5.43 6.52
C ASP A 189 -10.07 6.88 6.18
N LEU A 190 -11.03 7.77 5.94
CA LEU A 190 -10.78 9.21 5.81
C LEU A 190 -10.24 9.82 7.12
N LYS A 191 -10.52 9.23 8.29
CA LYS A 191 -10.04 9.65 9.63
C LYS A 191 -10.39 11.09 10.03
N THR A 192 -11.14 11.80 9.22
CA THR A 192 -11.60 13.20 9.43
C THR A 192 -13.12 13.31 9.46
N VAL A 193 -13.80 12.21 9.20
CA VAL A 193 -15.25 12.07 9.33
C VAL A 193 -15.53 11.45 10.69
N THR A 194 -16.44 12.06 11.45
CA THR A 194 -16.95 11.54 12.73
C THR A 194 -18.26 10.80 12.48
N PHE A 195 -18.37 9.60 12.99
CA PHE A 195 -19.59 8.82 12.94
C PHE A 195 -20.59 9.25 14.02
N SER A 196 -21.88 9.15 13.71
CA SER A 196 -22.99 9.44 14.60
C SER A 196 -23.56 8.18 15.24
N GLU A 197 -24.38 8.35 16.27
CA GLU A 197 -25.17 7.24 16.84
C GLU A 197 -26.06 6.54 15.80
N THR A 198 -26.57 7.28 14.81
CA THR A 198 -27.33 6.73 13.69
C THR A 198 -26.49 5.81 12.83
N ASP A 199 -25.22 6.17 12.57
CA ASP A 199 -24.28 5.31 11.84
C ASP A 199 -23.99 4.01 12.62
N VAL A 200 -23.82 4.11 13.95
CA VAL A 200 -23.65 2.93 14.83
C VAL A 200 -24.84 2.00 14.72
N GLN A 201 -26.08 2.54 14.83
CA GLN A 201 -27.30 1.73 14.71
C GLN A 201 -27.41 1.05 13.34
N GLN A 202 -27.09 1.74 12.26
CA GLN A 202 -27.07 1.16 10.92
C GLN A 202 -26.06 0.01 10.80
N LEU A 203 -24.84 0.20 11.30
CA LEU A 203 -23.79 -0.82 11.28
C LEU A 203 -24.21 -2.06 12.10
N GLU A 204 -24.83 -1.87 13.26
CA GLU A 204 -25.36 -2.96 14.08
C GLU A 204 -26.46 -3.75 13.36
N GLN A 205 -27.39 -3.05 12.69
CA GLN A 205 -28.44 -3.68 11.89
C GLN A 205 -27.86 -4.51 10.74
N LEU A 206 -26.84 -3.99 10.02
CA LEU A 206 -26.15 -4.72 8.97
C LEU A 206 -25.47 -5.98 9.51
N LEU A 207 -24.78 -5.87 10.66
CA LEU A 207 -24.08 -6.97 11.31
C LEU A 207 -25.03 -8.02 11.90
N ALA A 208 -26.29 -7.67 12.18
CA ALA A 208 -27.33 -8.63 12.58
C ALA A 208 -27.73 -9.59 11.44
N ASN A 209 -27.44 -9.25 10.19
CA ASN A 209 -27.71 -10.11 9.04
C ASN A 209 -26.75 -11.32 9.02
N ARG A 210 -27.25 -12.50 9.34
CA ARG A 210 -26.46 -13.75 9.36
C ARG A 210 -25.96 -14.20 7.98
N LYS A 211 -26.54 -13.70 6.90
CA LYS A 211 -26.14 -14.04 5.52
C LYS A 211 -25.00 -13.15 4.99
N LEU A 212 -24.55 -12.19 5.78
CA LEU A 212 -23.42 -11.33 5.40
C LEU A 212 -22.15 -12.17 5.21
N ALA A 213 -21.45 -11.97 4.08
CA ALA A 213 -20.19 -12.64 3.80
C ALA A 213 -19.16 -12.36 4.91
N ALA A 214 -18.34 -13.35 5.27
CA ALA A 214 -17.41 -13.26 6.39
C ALA A 214 -16.45 -12.07 6.27
N GLY A 215 -15.88 -11.81 5.07
CA GLY A 215 -15.01 -10.66 4.84
C GLY A 215 -15.71 -9.32 5.02
N ALA A 216 -16.92 -9.16 4.47
CA ALA A 216 -17.72 -7.94 4.66
C ALA A 216 -18.12 -7.75 6.14
N ARG A 217 -18.47 -8.82 6.85
CA ARG A 217 -18.74 -8.78 8.29
C ARG A 217 -17.53 -8.25 9.06
N ASN A 218 -16.37 -8.85 8.84
CA ASN A 218 -15.14 -8.46 9.52
C ASN A 218 -14.80 -6.98 9.26
N GLN A 219 -14.88 -6.54 8.01
CA GLN A 219 -14.65 -5.16 7.62
C GLN A 219 -15.61 -4.19 8.33
N LEU A 220 -16.92 -4.52 8.38
CA LEU A 220 -17.91 -3.70 9.07
C LEU A 220 -17.72 -3.71 10.60
N GLU A 221 -17.19 -4.77 11.20
CA GLU A 221 -16.84 -4.78 12.63
C GLU A 221 -15.71 -3.79 12.94
N PHE A 222 -14.67 -3.68 12.10
CA PHE A 222 -13.65 -2.63 12.24
C PHE A 222 -14.25 -1.23 12.13
N VAL A 223 -15.18 -1.03 11.20
CA VAL A 223 -15.89 0.26 11.07
C VAL A 223 -16.75 0.55 12.29
N LEU A 224 -17.48 -0.44 12.80
CA LEU A 224 -18.31 -0.29 14.00
C LEU A 224 -17.46 0.04 15.24
N ALA A 225 -16.29 -0.60 15.40
CA ALA A 225 -15.37 -0.26 16.48
C ALA A 225 -14.94 1.21 16.41
N HIS A 226 -14.63 1.70 15.21
CA HIS A 226 -14.29 3.11 15.00
C HIS A 226 -15.49 4.04 15.28
N ALA A 227 -16.68 3.68 14.82
CA ALA A 227 -17.90 4.47 15.06
C ALA A 227 -18.24 4.55 16.56
N LEU A 228 -18.05 3.47 17.30
CA LEU A 228 -18.22 3.44 18.76
C LEU A 228 -17.20 4.32 19.49
N GLU A 229 -15.94 4.40 19.02
CA GLU A 229 -14.97 5.36 19.55
C GLU A 229 -15.44 6.81 19.35
N ASP A 230 -15.98 7.13 18.17
CA ASP A 230 -16.43 8.48 17.84
C ASP A 230 -17.60 8.93 18.71
N VAL A 231 -18.48 8.02 19.11
CA VAL A 231 -19.57 8.30 20.07
C VAL A 231 -19.15 8.16 21.53
N GLY A 232 -17.88 7.80 21.82
CA GLY A 232 -17.32 7.75 23.17
C GLY A 232 -17.50 6.40 23.90
N ASP A 233 -18.03 5.37 23.25
CA ASP A 233 -18.23 4.05 23.84
C ASP A 233 -16.97 3.16 23.64
N TYR A 234 -15.89 3.48 24.34
CA TYR A 234 -14.61 2.79 24.22
C TYR A 234 -14.64 1.34 24.73
N ALA A 235 -15.54 1.04 25.67
CA ALA A 235 -15.70 -0.32 26.20
C ALA A 235 -16.20 -1.27 25.12
N ARG A 236 -17.33 -0.91 24.48
CA ARG A 236 -17.87 -1.70 23.36
C ARG A 236 -16.97 -1.65 22.13
N ALA A 237 -16.33 -0.51 21.85
CA ALA A 237 -15.37 -0.40 20.76
C ALA A 237 -14.27 -1.44 20.89
N PHE A 238 -13.70 -1.63 22.08
CA PHE A 238 -12.66 -2.62 22.32
C PHE A 238 -13.14 -4.06 22.14
N GLU A 239 -14.33 -4.38 22.63
CA GLU A 239 -14.93 -5.73 22.46
C GLU A 239 -15.19 -6.06 20.99
N VAL A 240 -15.71 -5.10 20.22
CA VAL A 240 -15.94 -5.27 18.78
C VAL A 240 -14.61 -5.43 18.04
N MET A 241 -13.63 -4.59 18.39
CA MET A 241 -12.28 -4.65 17.83
C MET A 241 -11.60 -5.98 18.10
N GLN A 242 -11.72 -6.51 19.32
CA GLN A 242 -11.20 -7.83 19.69
C GLN A 242 -11.78 -8.94 18.82
N ARG A 243 -13.13 -8.96 18.63
CA ARG A 243 -13.77 -9.94 17.75
C ARG A 243 -13.31 -9.84 16.31
N ALA A 244 -13.26 -8.62 15.77
CA ALA A 244 -12.83 -8.36 14.41
C ALA A 244 -11.39 -8.84 14.17
N ASN A 245 -10.48 -8.49 15.08
CA ASN A 245 -9.07 -8.90 15.03
C ASN A 245 -8.92 -10.43 15.16
N THR A 246 -9.59 -11.05 16.13
CA THR A 246 -9.57 -12.52 16.30
C THR A 246 -10.05 -13.24 15.05
N SER A 247 -11.14 -12.75 14.43
CA SER A 247 -11.64 -13.31 13.16
C SER A 247 -10.63 -13.17 12.03
N GLN A 248 -10.01 -12.01 11.90
CA GLN A 248 -9.03 -11.76 10.83
C GLN A 248 -7.76 -12.59 11.05
N ARG A 249 -7.28 -12.70 12.28
CA ARG A 249 -6.07 -13.46 12.63
C ARG A 249 -6.18 -14.93 12.27
N GLN A 250 -7.39 -15.52 12.34
CA GLN A 250 -7.62 -16.92 11.95
C GLN A 250 -7.36 -17.19 10.47
N HIS A 251 -7.48 -16.18 9.62
CA HIS A 251 -7.29 -16.31 8.17
C HIS A 251 -5.88 -15.95 7.69
N LEU A 252 -5.07 -15.34 8.56
CA LEU A 252 -3.74 -14.87 8.25
C LEU A 252 -2.69 -15.69 9.02
N LYS A 253 -1.62 -16.05 8.33
CA LYS A 253 -0.46 -16.68 8.97
C LYS A 253 0.49 -15.58 9.43
N TRP A 254 0.92 -15.68 10.67
CA TRP A 254 2.03 -14.88 11.21
C TRP A 254 3.02 -15.82 11.87
N ASP A 255 4.27 -15.71 11.47
CA ASP A 255 5.40 -16.50 11.97
C ASP A 255 6.30 -15.60 12.82
N ALA A 256 5.99 -15.50 14.10
CA ALA A 256 6.74 -14.66 15.04
C ALA A 256 8.17 -15.17 15.24
N GLU A 257 8.38 -16.51 15.24
CA GLU A 257 9.70 -17.11 15.37
C GLU A 257 10.57 -16.81 14.14
N GLY A 258 10.02 -17.00 12.94
CA GLY A 258 10.72 -16.67 11.69
C GLY A 258 11.05 -15.18 11.57
N GLU A 259 10.22 -14.28 12.12
CA GLU A 259 10.51 -12.85 12.15
C GLU A 259 11.64 -12.51 13.12
N HIS A 260 11.62 -13.11 14.32
CA HIS A 260 12.71 -13.00 15.28
C HIS A 260 14.03 -13.53 14.68
N GLU A 261 14.01 -14.70 14.06
CA GLU A 261 15.19 -15.27 13.39
C GLU A 261 15.72 -14.37 12.27
N ARG A 262 14.82 -13.72 11.52
CA ARG A 262 15.20 -12.75 10.49
C ARG A 262 15.95 -11.56 11.08
N VAL A 263 15.43 -10.96 12.17
CA VAL A 263 16.09 -9.85 12.84
C VAL A 263 17.44 -10.30 13.42
N GLU A 264 17.52 -11.45 14.05
CA GLU A 264 18.77 -12.05 14.53
C GLU A 264 19.79 -12.26 13.39
N ALA A 265 19.33 -12.73 12.24
CA ALA A 265 20.20 -12.91 11.06
C ALA A 265 20.73 -11.56 10.55
N ILE A 266 19.89 -10.51 10.54
CA ILE A 266 20.30 -9.13 10.16
C ILE A 266 21.34 -8.61 11.14
N LEU A 267 21.08 -8.71 12.44
CA LEU A 267 22.02 -8.28 13.48
C LEU A 267 23.37 -8.98 13.34
N ARG A 268 23.40 -10.30 13.13
CA ARG A 268 24.62 -11.07 12.91
C ARG A 268 25.35 -10.67 11.63
N ALA A 269 24.63 -10.48 10.53
CA ALA A 269 25.21 -10.13 9.22
C ALA A 269 25.92 -8.76 9.27
N PHE A 270 25.36 -7.82 10.03
CA PHE A 270 25.90 -6.47 10.14
C PHE A 270 26.69 -6.20 11.44
N ALA A 271 26.81 -7.16 12.35
CA ALA A 271 27.65 -6.99 13.56
C ALA A 271 29.11 -6.71 13.22
N LYS A 272 29.64 -7.40 12.22
CA LYS A 272 30.98 -7.15 11.69
C LYS A 272 30.97 -5.97 10.71
N PRO A 273 32.13 -5.30 10.49
CA PRO A 273 32.25 -4.33 9.43
C PRO A 273 31.96 -4.97 8.07
N VAL A 274 31.05 -4.38 7.32
CA VAL A 274 30.77 -4.76 5.93
C VAL A 274 31.51 -3.75 5.04
N MET A 275 32.32 -4.25 4.13
CA MET A 275 33.02 -3.38 3.15
C MET A 275 32.00 -2.97 2.10
N GLY A 276 31.48 -1.74 2.23
CA GLY A 276 30.49 -1.17 1.31
C GLY A 276 31.09 -0.70 -0.01
N THR A 277 30.30 0.05 -0.77
CA THR A 277 30.74 0.67 -2.03
C THR A 277 31.95 1.59 -1.80
N PRO A 278 32.90 1.62 -2.74
CA PRO A 278 34.05 2.55 -2.68
C PRO A 278 33.65 4.01 -2.98
N ASP A 279 32.51 4.23 -3.60
CA ASP A 279 31.97 5.56 -3.87
C ASP A 279 31.21 6.10 -2.67
N HIS A 280 31.87 6.90 -1.85
CA HIS A 280 31.33 7.46 -0.62
C HIS A 280 30.26 8.55 -0.85
N ASP A 281 30.15 9.10 -2.06
CA ASP A 281 29.14 10.10 -2.41
C ASP A 281 27.85 9.49 -2.99
N LEU A 282 27.85 8.18 -3.24
CA LEU A 282 26.72 7.48 -3.83
C LEU A 282 25.50 7.47 -2.89
N GLY A 283 24.36 7.96 -3.38
CA GLY A 283 23.08 7.92 -2.68
C GLY A 283 22.68 9.21 -1.96
N ARG A 284 23.44 10.29 -2.09
CA ARG A 284 23.11 11.60 -1.49
C ARG A 284 21.70 12.08 -1.87
N GLU A 285 21.19 11.62 -3.00
CA GLU A 285 19.85 11.95 -3.51
C GLU A 285 18.72 11.32 -2.69
N ALA A 286 18.99 10.22 -2.00
CA ALA A 286 17.97 9.40 -1.36
C ALA A 286 17.84 9.66 0.14
N ILE A 287 16.62 9.90 0.60
CA ILE A 287 16.25 10.01 2.02
C ILE A 287 15.27 8.88 2.31
N PHE A 288 15.71 7.90 3.07
CA PHE A 288 14.85 6.78 3.47
C PHE A 288 14.09 7.12 4.74
N VAL A 289 12.76 6.93 4.71
CA VAL A 289 11.91 7.08 5.89
C VAL A 289 11.37 5.71 6.26
N ALA A 290 11.71 5.23 7.42
CA ALA A 290 11.37 3.92 7.94
C ALA A 290 10.58 4.02 9.25
N SER A 291 9.61 3.14 9.48
CA SER A 291 8.83 3.12 10.72
C SER A 291 8.01 1.84 10.80
N LEU A 292 7.39 1.58 11.94
CA LEU A 292 6.19 0.75 11.98
C LEU A 292 4.96 1.53 11.44
N PRO A 293 3.90 0.84 11.01
CA PRO A 293 2.64 1.48 10.65
C PRO A 293 2.13 2.36 11.80
N ARG A 294 1.45 3.46 11.49
CA ARG A 294 0.82 4.37 12.46
C ARG A 294 1.79 5.19 13.35
N SER A 295 3.09 5.19 13.04
CA SER A 295 4.11 5.95 13.78
C SER A 295 4.32 7.39 13.28
N GLY A 296 3.63 7.84 12.22
CA GLY A 296 3.74 9.21 11.71
C GLY A 296 4.70 9.41 10.54
N SER A 297 5.20 8.34 9.92
CA SER A 297 6.14 8.43 8.77
C SER A 297 5.59 9.22 7.57
N THR A 298 4.28 9.17 7.30
CA THR A 298 3.68 9.99 6.23
C THR A 298 3.73 11.48 6.55
N LEU A 299 3.62 11.87 7.82
CA LEU A 299 3.80 13.24 8.26
C LEU A 299 5.24 13.71 8.04
N VAL A 300 6.21 12.89 8.44
CA VAL A 300 7.64 13.19 8.25
C VAL A 300 7.98 13.31 6.77
N GLU A 301 7.48 12.39 5.95
CA GLU A 301 7.64 12.47 4.50
C GLU A 301 6.99 13.74 3.93
N GLN A 302 5.80 14.13 4.40
CA GLN A 302 5.13 15.34 3.96
C GLN A 302 5.94 16.59 4.29
N ILE A 303 6.54 16.65 5.49
CA ILE A 303 7.44 17.72 5.91
C ILE A 303 8.65 17.79 4.96
N LEU A 304 9.35 16.68 4.72
CA LEU A 304 10.48 16.61 3.81
C LEU A 304 10.10 16.98 2.37
N ALA A 305 8.98 16.47 1.87
CA ALA A 305 8.50 16.74 0.51
C ALA A 305 8.03 18.20 0.30
N SER A 306 7.80 18.94 1.38
CA SER A 306 7.51 20.38 1.33
C SER A 306 8.76 21.21 1.05
N HIS A 307 9.94 20.64 1.26
CA HIS A 307 11.20 21.29 0.88
C HIS A 307 11.33 21.38 -0.66
N PRO A 308 11.77 22.53 -1.22
CA PRO A 308 11.87 22.72 -2.67
C PRO A 308 12.81 21.76 -3.37
N GLN A 309 13.77 21.16 -2.64
CA GLN A 309 14.74 20.21 -3.19
C GLN A 309 14.34 18.75 -3.04
N VAL A 310 13.23 18.40 -2.40
CA VAL A 310 12.87 17.01 -2.07
C VAL A 310 11.54 16.62 -2.72
N GLU A 311 11.56 15.61 -3.57
CA GLU A 311 10.36 14.97 -4.13
C GLU A 311 9.84 13.87 -3.18
N GLY A 312 8.56 13.89 -2.86
CA GLY A 312 7.92 12.87 -2.03
C GLY A 312 7.44 11.68 -2.85
N ALA A 313 8.17 10.57 -2.84
CA ALA A 313 7.88 9.42 -3.70
C ALA A 313 6.86 8.43 -3.12
N ASN A 314 6.38 8.63 -1.89
CA ASN A 314 5.47 7.72 -1.20
C ASN A 314 6.10 6.33 -0.91
N GLU A 315 5.27 5.29 -0.83
CA GLU A 315 5.71 3.91 -0.57
C GLU A 315 6.13 3.25 -1.88
N ILE A 316 7.40 3.44 -2.26
CA ILE A 316 7.96 2.82 -3.46
C ILE A 316 8.53 1.44 -3.15
N GLY A 317 8.33 0.50 -4.08
CA GLY A 317 8.79 -0.88 -3.91
C GLY A 317 10.15 -1.17 -4.54
N ASP A 318 10.87 -0.13 -5.00
CA ASP A 318 12.08 -0.32 -5.81
C ASP A 318 13.21 -0.99 -5.03
N LEU A 319 13.40 -0.63 -3.75
CA LEU A 319 14.38 -1.26 -2.87
C LEU A 319 14.05 -2.74 -2.62
N GLY A 320 12.82 -3.05 -2.24
CA GLY A 320 12.38 -4.43 -2.01
C GLY A 320 12.59 -5.31 -3.24
N ARG A 321 12.15 -4.83 -4.43
CA ARG A 321 12.37 -5.54 -5.69
C ARG A 321 13.84 -5.76 -6.03
N LEU A 322 14.71 -4.81 -5.70
CA LEU A 322 16.15 -4.95 -5.89
C LEU A 322 16.73 -6.07 -5.00
N ILE A 323 16.39 -6.06 -3.71
CA ILE A 323 16.83 -7.08 -2.73
C ILE A 323 16.30 -8.47 -3.11
N GLU A 324 15.05 -8.58 -3.55
CA GLU A 324 14.47 -9.83 -4.04
C GLU A 324 15.17 -10.34 -5.31
N ALA A 325 15.51 -9.46 -6.25
CA ALA A 325 16.26 -9.84 -7.45
C ALA A 325 17.64 -10.38 -7.09
N GLU A 326 18.33 -9.75 -6.14
CA GLU A 326 19.63 -10.24 -5.66
C GLU A 326 19.51 -11.58 -4.90
N THR A 327 18.46 -11.74 -4.09
CA THR A 327 18.11 -13.00 -3.40
C THR A 327 17.93 -14.13 -4.41
N ARG A 328 17.17 -13.90 -5.48
CA ARG A 328 16.99 -14.90 -6.57
C ARG A 328 18.31 -15.22 -7.28
N ARG A 329 19.12 -14.19 -7.59
CA ARG A 329 20.41 -14.34 -8.25
C ARG A 329 21.40 -15.20 -7.45
N ARG A 330 21.35 -15.11 -6.12
CA ARG A 330 22.25 -15.80 -5.20
C ARG A 330 21.70 -17.09 -4.65
N HIS A 331 20.42 -17.41 -4.90
CA HIS A 331 19.73 -18.55 -4.30
C HIS A 331 19.82 -18.60 -2.77
N ALA A 332 19.90 -17.42 -2.13
CA ALA A 332 20.02 -17.26 -0.70
C ALA A 332 19.21 -16.04 -0.25
N ASN A 333 18.41 -16.17 0.82
CA ASN A 333 17.59 -15.09 1.34
C ASN A 333 18.43 -13.98 1.98
N PHE A 334 17.96 -12.74 1.90
CA PHE A 334 18.51 -11.66 2.71
C PHE A 334 18.29 -11.96 4.21
N PRO A 335 19.31 -11.78 5.07
CA PRO A 335 20.62 -11.13 4.85
C PRO A 335 21.79 -12.11 4.63
N HIS A 336 21.55 -13.40 4.40
CA HIS A 336 22.60 -14.43 4.40
C HIS A 336 23.73 -14.20 3.38
N TRP A 337 23.43 -13.48 2.30
CA TRP A 337 24.40 -13.16 1.25
C TRP A 337 25.20 -11.86 1.50
N VAL A 338 24.88 -11.10 2.57
CA VAL A 338 25.51 -9.79 2.83
C VAL A 338 27.03 -9.90 2.99
N ALA A 339 27.49 -10.93 3.69
CA ALA A 339 28.91 -11.14 3.94
C ALA A 339 29.71 -11.53 2.69
N ASP A 340 29.04 -12.01 1.66
CA ASP A 340 29.67 -12.51 0.43
C ASP A 340 29.80 -11.43 -0.65
N LEU A 341 29.22 -10.21 -0.43
CA LEU A 341 29.30 -9.14 -1.39
C LEU A 341 30.63 -8.41 -1.34
N THR A 342 31.19 -8.22 -2.52
CA THR A 342 32.35 -7.35 -2.72
C THR A 342 31.92 -5.87 -2.77
N PRO A 343 32.85 -4.91 -2.51
CA PRO A 343 32.56 -3.47 -2.66
C PRO A 343 31.99 -3.09 -4.02
N THR A 344 32.46 -3.72 -5.10
CA THR A 344 31.95 -3.48 -6.46
C THR A 344 30.51 -3.96 -6.63
N GLU A 345 30.13 -5.06 -5.99
CA GLU A 345 28.75 -5.56 -6.05
C GLU A 345 27.80 -4.67 -5.25
N TRP A 346 28.24 -4.14 -4.11
CA TRP A 346 27.49 -3.12 -3.38
C TRP A 346 27.30 -1.85 -4.23
N GLN A 347 28.34 -1.39 -4.92
CA GLN A 347 28.24 -0.25 -5.84
C GLN A 347 27.26 -0.52 -6.99
N ARG A 348 27.28 -1.73 -7.56
CA ARG A 348 26.31 -2.14 -8.58
C ARG A 348 24.88 -2.05 -8.07
N LEU A 349 24.61 -2.57 -6.87
CA LEU A 349 23.28 -2.51 -6.26
C LEU A 349 22.83 -1.07 -6.01
N GLY A 350 23.70 -0.22 -5.47
CA GLY A 350 23.40 1.19 -5.25
C GLY A 350 23.12 1.93 -6.55
N SER A 351 23.95 1.73 -7.58
CA SER A 351 23.75 2.33 -8.90
C SER A 351 22.44 1.85 -9.56
N GLU A 352 22.14 0.56 -9.45
CA GLU A 352 20.89 0.01 -9.99
C GLU A 352 19.66 0.58 -9.29
N TYR A 353 19.70 0.74 -7.96
CA TYR A 353 18.64 1.41 -7.21
C TYR A 353 18.42 2.85 -7.69
N LEU A 354 19.49 3.62 -7.86
CA LEU A 354 19.40 5.00 -8.33
C LEU A 354 18.90 5.10 -9.78
N ILE A 355 19.21 4.14 -10.64
CA ILE A 355 18.64 4.06 -11.99
C ILE A 355 17.15 3.80 -11.93
N ARG A 356 16.70 2.81 -11.14
CA ARG A 356 15.27 2.47 -10.99
C ARG A 356 14.43 3.63 -10.44
N THR A 357 15.03 4.44 -9.58
CA THR A 357 14.37 5.58 -8.94
C THR A 357 14.61 6.91 -9.65
N ALA A 358 15.24 6.93 -10.83
CA ALA A 358 15.59 8.16 -11.56
C ALA A 358 14.38 9.08 -11.80
N ARG A 359 13.21 8.50 -12.09
CA ARG A 359 11.94 9.22 -12.29
C ARG A 359 11.53 10.17 -11.14
N TRP A 360 12.03 9.92 -9.93
CA TRP A 360 11.74 10.75 -8.77
C TRP A 360 12.67 11.96 -8.64
N ARG A 361 13.67 12.07 -9.52
CA ARG A 361 14.63 13.18 -9.58
C ARG A 361 14.46 14.09 -10.79
N ASP A 362 13.39 13.92 -11.55
CA ASP A 362 13.13 14.73 -12.76
C ASP A 362 12.85 16.20 -12.44
N ARG A 363 12.25 16.46 -11.27
CA ARG A 363 11.85 17.82 -10.84
C ARG A 363 12.72 18.39 -9.74
N LYS A 364 13.17 17.55 -8.82
CA LYS A 364 13.92 17.93 -7.63
C LYS A 364 15.13 17.03 -7.46
N PRO A 365 16.28 17.55 -6.96
CA PRO A 365 17.52 16.78 -6.91
C PRO A 365 17.49 15.61 -5.91
N ARG A 366 16.58 15.63 -4.94
CA ARG A 366 16.47 14.61 -3.90
C ARG A 366 15.05 14.03 -3.86
N PHE A 367 14.92 12.83 -3.31
CA PHE A 367 13.62 12.17 -3.13
C PHE A 367 13.57 11.37 -1.83
N THR A 368 12.35 11.12 -1.35
CA THR A 368 12.11 10.19 -0.24
C THR A 368 11.82 8.79 -0.76
N ASP A 369 12.30 7.77 -0.06
CA ASP A 369 11.80 6.39 -0.12
C ASP A 369 11.17 6.07 1.23
N LYS A 370 9.85 6.22 1.32
CA LYS A 370 9.12 5.91 2.55
C LYS A 370 8.49 4.54 2.43
N ASN A 371 9.14 3.52 2.98
CA ASN A 371 8.57 2.19 3.08
C ASN A 371 8.69 1.68 4.52
N LEU A 372 7.61 1.12 5.02
CA LEU A 372 7.49 0.68 6.41
C LEU A 372 8.54 -0.38 6.79
N LEU A 373 8.99 -1.20 5.83
CA LEU A 373 9.99 -2.26 6.06
C LEU A 373 11.45 -1.80 5.88
N ASN A 374 11.70 -0.54 5.52
CA ASN A 374 13.05 -0.03 5.31
C ASN A 374 13.95 -0.11 6.57
N TRP A 375 13.36 -0.21 7.78
CA TRP A 375 14.13 -0.41 9.01
C TRP A 375 14.91 -1.73 9.03
N MET A 376 14.41 -2.78 8.37
CA MET A 376 15.13 -4.05 8.21
C MET A 376 16.25 -3.95 7.17
N LEU A 377 16.09 -3.07 6.20
CA LEU A 377 17.01 -2.91 5.07
C LEU A 377 18.05 -1.80 5.27
N ALA A 378 17.99 -1.05 6.39
CA ALA A 378 18.85 0.12 6.62
C ALA A 378 20.34 -0.21 6.50
N GLY A 379 20.78 -1.38 6.98
CA GLY A 379 22.17 -1.82 6.83
C GLY A 379 22.59 -2.01 5.38
N ALA A 380 21.74 -2.62 4.55
CA ALA A 380 21.99 -2.79 3.12
C ALA A 380 21.98 -1.43 2.41
N VAL A 381 21.01 -0.56 2.72
CA VAL A 381 20.91 0.80 2.19
C VAL A 381 22.21 1.56 2.44
N LEU A 382 22.65 1.67 3.69
CA LEU A 382 23.84 2.45 4.05
C LEU A 382 25.16 1.82 3.59
N THR A 383 25.15 0.52 3.25
CA THR A 383 26.33 -0.16 2.67
C THR A 383 26.42 0.09 1.16
N MET A 384 25.30 0.08 0.44
CA MET A 384 25.29 0.32 -1.01
C MET A 384 25.17 1.80 -1.40
N LEU A 385 24.66 2.65 -0.49
CA LEU A 385 24.43 4.08 -0.67
C LEU A 385 24.96 4.85 0.55
N PRO A 386 26.29 4.96 0.73
CA PRO A 386 26.85 5.50 1.97
C PRO A 386 26.56 6.99 2.20
N ALA A 387 26.20 7.74 1.14
CA ALA A 387 25.76 9.12 1.27
C ALA A 387 24.23 9.28 1.47
N ALA A 388 23.46 8.18 1.51
CA ALA A 388 22.04 8.24 1.80
C ALA A 388 21.76 8.53 3.29
N HIS A 389 20.60 9.09 3.59
CA HIS A 389 20.13 9.35 4.94
C HIS A 389 18.96 8.41 5.29
N VAL A 390 18.96 7.87 6.50
CA VAL A 390 17.87 7.03 7.01
C VAL A 390 17.23 7.71 8.21
N VAL A 391 15.95 8.05 8.11
CA VAL A 391 15.13 8.62 9.18
C VAL A 391 14.23 7.51 9.72
N ILE A 392 14.46 7.06 10.94
CA ILE A 392 13.59 6.10 11.61
C ILE A 392 12.60 6.89 12.46
N VAL A 393 11.32 6.79 12.09
CA VAL A 393 10.23 7.46 12.79
C VAL A 393 9.62 6.49 13.79
N ARG A 394 9.64 6.84 15.05
CA ARG A 394 9.00 6.08 16.13
C ARG A 394 8.00 6.94 16.88
N ARG A 395 7.03 6.28 17.45
CA ARG A 395 5.96 6.84 18.27
C ARG A 395 5.85 6.01 19.55
N ASP A 396 5.18 6.54 20.57
CA ASP A 396 4.86 5.78 21.78
C ASP A 396 4.48 4.33 21.45
N PRO A 397 5.09 3.32 22.10
CA PRO A 397 4.86 1.92 21.76
C PRO A 397 3.39 1.49 21.91
N VAL A 398 2.70 1.96 22.94
CA VAL A 398 1.29 1.60 23.20
C VAL A 398 0.39 2.21 22.13
N GLU A 399 0.64 3.49 21.78
CA GLU A 399 -0.11 4.20 20.72
C GLU A 399 0.12 3.56 19.33
N THR A 400 1.35 3.13 19.05
CA THR A 400 1.68 2.45 17.79
C THR A 400 0.99 1.09 17.69
N CYS A 401 1.10 0.27 18.74
CA CYS A 401 0.46 -1.06 18.78
C CYS A 401 -1.06 -0.94 18.69
N LEU A 402 -1.68 -0.06 19.47
CA LEU A 402 -3.11 0.21 19.40
C LEU A 402 -3.50 0.75 18.02
N GLY A 403 -2.70 1.64 17.45
CA GLY A 403 -2.92 2.19 16.12
C GLY A 403 -2.93 1.13 15.02
N CYS A 404 -2.07 0.12 15.11
CA CYS A 404 -2.06 -1.05 14.23
C CYS A 404 -3.30 -1.93 14.47
N TYR A 405 -3.59 -2.27 15.71
CA TYR A 405 -4.71 -3.13 16.10
C TYR A 405 -6.08 -2.58 15.69
N ARG A 406 -6.21 -1.26 15.61
CA ARG A 406 -7.43 -0.54 15.18
C ARG A 406 -7.62 -0.49 13.66
N GLN A 407 -6.65 -0.95 12.89
CA GLN A 407 -6.66 -0.82 11.44
C GLN A 407 -6.89 -2.17 10.76
N TRP A 408 -7.86 -2.21 9.85
CA TRP A 408 -7.96 -3.32 8.92
C TRP A 408 -6.98 -3.08 7.77
N PHE A 409 -5.99 -3.96 7.63
CA PHE A 409 -4.98 -3.87 6.57
C PHE A 409 -5.38 -4.72 5.37
N THR A 410 -5.15 -4.19 4.17
CA THR A 410 -5.23 -4.96 2.94
C THR A 410 -3.89 -5.63 2.69
N GLY A 411 -3.82 -6.97 2.65
CA GLY A 411 -2.60 -7.73 2.43
C GLY A 411 -2.11 -8.48 3.66
N ASP A 412 -0.85 -8.91 3.62
CA ASP A 412 -0.26 -9.88 4.55
C ASP A 412 0.29 -9.18 5.81
N ALA A 413 -0.57 -8.54 6.59
CA ALA A 413 -0.22 -7.87 7.84
C ALA A 413 -0.67 -8.69 9.06
N GLY A 414 -0.39 -9.99 9.07
CA GLY A 414 -0.86 -10.93 10.11
C GLY A 414 -0.56 -10.50 11.54
N VAL A 415 0.59 -9.86 11.77
CA VAL A 415 1.01 -9.33 13.07
C VAL A 415 0.05 -8.26 13.63
N ALA A 416 -0.66 -7.53 12.77
CA ALA A 416 -1.48 -6.38 13.20
C ALA A 416 -2.75 -6.77 13.97
N TYR A 417 -3.08 -8.04 14.04
CA TYR A 417 -4.36 -8.53 14.55
C TYR A 417 -4.28 -9.22 15.92
N ASP A 418 -3.12 -9.16 16.58
CA ASP A 418 -2.93 -9.63 17.95
C ASP A 418 -2.02 -8.65 18.71
N LEU A 419 -2.47 -8.18 19.88
CA LEU A 419 -1.74 -7.15 20.63
C LEU A 419 -0.39 -7.65 21.18
N ASP A 420 -0.29 -8.93 21.52
CA ASP A 420 0.94 -9.51 22.01
C ASP A 420 1.96 -9.68 20.87
N GLU A 421 1.50 -10.14 19.70
CA GLU A 421 2.35 -10.26 18.50
C GLU A 421 2.84 -8.88 18.01
N ILE A 422 1.96 -7.86 18.05
CA ILE A 422 2.37 -6.48 17.70
C ILE A 422 3.43 -5.95 18.68
N ALA A 423 3.27 -6.24 19.98
CA ALA A 423 4.22 -5.80 21.00
C ALA A 423 5.60 -6.44 20.77
N ASP A 424 5.65 -7.74 20.47
CA ASP A 424 6.90 -8.44 20.16
C ASP A 424 7.54 -7.89 18.89
N PHE A 425 6.73 -7.64 17.85
CA PHE A 425 7.23 -7.03 16.61
C PHE A 425 7.76 -5.61 16.82
N TYR A 426 7.12 -4.82 17.70
CA TYR A 426 7.65 -3.52 18.09
C TYR A 426 8.98 -3.65 18.83
N ALA A 427 9.14 -4.66 19.67
CA ALA A 427 10.40 -4.92 20.37
C ALA A 427 11.54 -5.25 19.38
N GLU A 428 11.27 -6.05 18.34
CA GLU A 428 12.22 -6.34 17.27
C GLU A 428 12.59 -5.09 16.46
N PHE A 429 11.61 -4.28 16.11
CA PHE A 429 11.83 -2.98 15.47
C PHE A 429 12.75 -2.09 16.32
N TRP A 430 12.51 -2.01 17.64
CA TRP A 430 13.30 -1.21 18.55
C TRP A 430 14.74 -1.74 18.71
N ARG A 431 14.91 -3.05 18.81
CA ARG A 431 16.24 -3.70 18.87
C ARG A 431 17.08 -3.34 17.65
N LEU A 432 16.50 -3.48 16.47
CA LEU A 432 17.20 -3.21 15.22
C LEU A 432 17.44 -1.71 15.01
N THR A 433 16.49 -0.85 15.40
CA THR A 433 16.67 0.61 15.40
C THR A 433 17.87 1.03 16.25
N ARG A 434 17.96 0.54 17.50
CA ARG A 434 19.10 0.83 18.37
C ARG A 434 20.43 0.35 17.79
N PHE A 435 20.41 -0.80 17.15
CA PHE A 435 21.60 -1.33 16.48
C PHE A 435 22.06 -0.40 15.33
N TRP A 436 21.14 0.08 14.49
CA TRP A 436 21.48 0.99 13.39
C TRP A 436 21.98 2.34 13.89
N LEU A 437 21.35 2.90 14.92
CA LEU A 437 21.82 4.14 15.57
C LEU A 437 23.23 4.01 16.12
N GLY A 438 23.56 2.88 16.74
CA GLY A 438 24.92 2.63 17.23
C GLY A 438 25.95 2.37 16.14
N LYS A 439 25.53 1.75 15.03
CA LYS A 439 26.43 1.38 13.93
C LYS A 439 26.67 2.52 12.93
N PHE A 440 25.66 3.36 12.68
CA PHE A 440 25.70 4.45 11.72
C PHE A 440 25.19 5.76 12.34
N PRO A 441 25.85 6.28 13.40
CA PRO A 441 25.32 7.40 14.19
C PRO A 441 25.11 8.68 13.37
N ASP A 442 25.94 8.90 12.35
CA ASP A 442 25.86 10.09 11.50
C ASP A 442 24.93 9.92 10.28
N ARG A 443 24.37 8.71 10.07
CA ARG A 443 23.59 8.35 8.88
C ARG A 443 22.19 7.84 9.20
N VAL A 444 21.87 7.60 10.48
CA VAL A 444 20.55 7.19 10.97
C VAL A 444 20.05 8.21 11.97
N PHE A 445 18.91 8.80 11.71
CA PHE A 445 18.25 9.76 12.60
C PHE A 445 17.06 9.13 13.29
N ASP A 446 17.03 9.20 14.63
CA ASP A 446 15.92 8.76 15.46
C ASP A 446 14.94 9.90 15.65
N LEU A 447 13.81 9.88 14.94
CA LEU A 447 12.77 10.89 15.05
C LEU A 447 11.60 10.38 15.89
N GLU A 448 11.46 10.95 17.08
CA GLU A 448 10.33 10.68 17.96
C GLU A 448 9.14 11.57 17.60
N TYR A 449 7.99 10.95 17.31
CA TYR A 449 6.77 11.65 16.90
C TYR A 449 6.29 12.64 17.96
N GLU A 450 6.35 12.28 19.22
CA GLU A 450 5.93 13.12 20.35
C GLU A 450 6.78 14.40 20.45
N THR A 451 8.10 14.28 20.24
CA THR A 451 9.01 15.43 20.19
C THR A 451 8.70 16.34 19.00
N LEU A 452 8.41 15.75 17.83
CA LEU A 452 7.99 16.51 16.64
C LEU A 452 6.70 17.31 16.93
N ILE A 453 5.75 16.74 17.65
CA ILE A 453 4.50 17.41 18.00
C ILE A 453 4.69 18.49 19.07
N ALA A 454 5.56 18.25 20.05
CA ALA A 454 5.83 19.19 21.14
C ALA A 454 6.66 20.39 20.67
N GLU A 455 7.71 20.14 19.89
CA GLU A 455 8.72 21.12 19.47
C GLU A 455 8.91 21.07 17.94
N PRO A 456 7.88 21.41 17.14
CA PRO A 456 7.87 21.15 15.69
C PRO A 456 9.01 21.88 14.96
N GLU A 457 9.21 23.16 15.22
CA GLU A 457 10.23 23.92 14.49
C GLU A 457 11.65 23.41 14.79
N GLN A 458 11.96 23.15 16.06
CA GLN A 458 13.27 22.65 16.44
C GLN A 458 13.54 21.27 15.83
N THR A 459 12.57 20.36 15.91
CA THR A 459 12.68 19.00 15.37
C THR A 459 12.81 19.01 13.84
N ILE A 460 12.05 19.86 13.15
CA ILE A 460 12.12 19.99 11.69
C ILE A 460 13.48 20.57 11.26
N ARG A 461 14.02 21.56 12.00
CA ARG A 461 15.37 22.08 11.72
C ARG A 461 16.43 20.99 11.87
N GLN A 462 16.36 20.19 12.93
CA GLN A 462 17.29 19.06 13.17
C GLN A 462 17.16 18.00 12.07
N LEU A 463 15.94 17.68 11.65
CA LEU A 463 15.68 16.75 10.54
C LEU A 463 16.29 17.23 9.23
N LEU A 464 16.09 18.50 8.88
CA LEU A 464 16.62 19.08 7.66
C LEU A 464 18.16 19.16 7.70
N ASP A 465 18.72 19.56 8.82
CA ASP A 465 20.17 19.62 9.04
C ASP A 465 20.81 18.23 8.91
N PHE A 466 20.21 17.22 9.55
CA PHE A 466 20.62 15.82 9.39
C PHE A 466 20.59 15.37 7.93
N CYS A 467 19.56 15.77 7.18
CA CYS A 467 19.45 15.47 5.74
C CYS A 467 20.34 16.35 4.86
N GLU A 468 21.23 17.18 5.40
CA GLU A 468 22.05 18.14 4.65
C GLU A 468 21.20 19.07 3.76
N LEU A 469 20.03 19.50 4.26
CA LEU A 469 19.13 20.42 3.59
C LEU A 469 19.10 21.77 4.31
N PRO A 470 19.15 22.90 3.59
CA PRO A 470 18.95 24.19 4.22
C PRO A 470 17.54 24.30 4.78
N PHE A 471 17.38 25.04 5.87
CA PHE A 471 16.04 25.27 6.41
C PHE A 471 15.16 26.02 5.42
N ASP A 472 13.94 25.49 5.18
CA ASP A 472 12.91 26.14 4.38
C ASP A 472 11.60 26.24 5.17
N PRO A 473 10.98 27.45 5.28
CA PRO A 473 9.74 27.65 6.02
C PRO A 473 8.56 26.80 5.53
N ALA A 474 8.54 26.38 4.27
CA ALA A 474 7.49 25.52 3.72
C ALA A 474 7.38 24.20 4.49
N CYS A 475 8.47 23.73 5.10
CA CYS A 475 8.48 22.52 5.92
C CYS A 475 7.67 22.68 7.23
N LEU A 476 7.50 23.91 7.74
CA LEU A 476 6.61 24.21 8.87
C LEU A 476 5.14 24.30 8.44
N GLU A 477 4.90 24.66 7.19
CA GLU A 477 3.57 24.77 6.58
C GLU A 477 3.25 23.57 5.67
N PHE A 478 3.82 22.39 5.96
CA PHE A 478 3.72 21.15 5.17
C PHE A 478 2.28 20.80 4.77
N HIS A 479 1.28 21.18 5.56
CA HIS A 479 -0.14 20.95 5.29
C HIS A 479 -0.68 21.72 4.07
N ARG A 480 0.06 22.75 3.61
CA ARG A 480 -0.27 23.51 2.39
C ARG A 480 0.36 22.91 1.13
N THR A 481 1.27 21.96 1.27
CA THR A 481 1.96 21.37 0.12
C THR A 481 1.03 20.44 -0.65
N GLU A 482 0.78 20.79 -1.90
CA GLU A 482 -0.03 20.01 -2.81
C GLU A 482 0.81 18.91 -3.48
N ARG A 483 0.66 17.69 -3.01
CA ARG A 483 1.19 16.48 -3.67
C ARG A 483 0.20 15.34 -3.54
N THR A 484 0.32 14.33 -4.37
CA THR A 484 -0.46 13.10 -4.22
C THR A 484 0.09 12.27 -3.04
N VAL A 485 -0.77 11.93 -2.08
CA VAL A 485 -0.45 11.04 -0.95
C VAL A 485 -1.23 9.74 -1.15
N LEU A 486 -0.52 8.65 -1.43
CA LEU A 486 -1.14 7.36 -1.77
C LEU A 486 -1.67 6.60 -0.54
N SER A 487 -1.14 6.88 0.65
CA SER A 487 -1.66 6.30 1.90
C SER A 487 -2.98 6.98 2.27
N ALA A 488 -4.11 6.37 1.88
CA ALA A 488 -5.45 6.90 2.12
C ALA A 488 -5.71 7.32 3.57
N PRO A 489 -5.35 6.51 4.61
CA PRO A 489 -5.58 6.88 6.00
C PRO A 489 -4.84 8.13 6.46
N SER A 490 -3.76 8.49 5.77
CA SER A 490 -2.92 9.63 6.13
C SER A 490 -3.11 10.84 5.22
N ALA A 491 -3.67 10.63 4.01
CA ALA A 491 -3.80 11.68 3.00
C ALA A 491 -4.60 12.91 3.48
N ALA A 492 -5.65 12.68 4.26
CA ALA A 492 -6.43 13.75 4.86
C ALA A 492 -5.71 14.40 6.06
N GLN A 493 -5.02 13.59 6.86
CA GLN A 493 -4.39 14.03 8.10
C GLN A 493 -3.19 14.95 7.84
N VAL A 494 -2.33 14.62 6.86
CA VAL A 494 -1.12 15.43 6.56
C VAL A 494 -1.42 16.77 5.88
N ARG A 495 -2.68 17.02 5.51
CA ARG A 495 -3.17 18.31 5.00
C ARG A 495 -3.81 19.18 6.06
N GLN A 496 -3.69 18.78 7.31
CA GLN A 496 -4.11 19.57 8.47
C GLN A 496 -2.87 20.05 9.23
N PRO A 497 -2.94 21.17 9.92
CA PRO A 497 -1.91 21.56 10.86
C PRO A 497 -1.62 20.45 11.87
N LEU A 498 -0.45 20.48 12.50
CA LEU A 498 -0.07 19.49 13.51
C LEU A 498 -1.12 19.39 14.62
N ARG A 499 -1.63 18.18 14.84
CA ARG A 499 -2.60 17.88 15.88
C ARG A 499 -1.88 17.34 17.11
N ARG A 500 -2.21 17.90 18.28
CA ARG A 500 -1.65 17.51 19.58
C ARG A 500 -2.49 16.46 20.30
N ASP A 501 -3.71 16.20 19.86
CA ASP A 501 -4.72 15.32 20.48
C ASP A 501 -4.81 13.95 19.81
N THR A 502 -3.68 13.38 19.43
CA THR A 502 -3.64 12.12 18.68
C THR A 502 -3.51 10.86 19.54
N ALA A 503 -3.20 11.01 20.83
CA ALA A 503 -3.14 9.92 21.79
C ALA A 503 -4.54 9.38 22.12
N ARG A 504 -4.68 8.05 22.15
CA ARG A 504 -5.94 7.37 22.39
C ARG A 504 -5.87 6.26 23.44
N ALA A 505 -4.67 5.76 23.74
CA ALA A 505 -4.48 4.62 24.63
C ALA A 505 -5.08 4.83 26.02
N ASP A 506 -5.02 6.07 26.55
CA ASP A 506 -5.57 6.39 27.86
C ASP A 506 -7.08 6.21 27.95
N ARG A 507 -7.80 6.35 26.83
CA ARG A 507 -9.26 6.18 26.76
C ARG A 507 -9.72 4.73 26.92
N TYR A 508 -8.80 3.79 26.73
CA TYR A 508 -9.06 2.36 26.88
C TYR A 508 -8.71 1.81 28.26
N GLY A 509 -8.07 2.64 29.12
CA GLY A 509 -7.80 2.32 30.52
C GLY A 509 -7.05 0.99 30.71
N ASP A 510 -7.61 0.13 31.55
CA ASP A 510 -7.09 -1.19 31.93
C ASP A 510 -7.11 -2.23 30.79
N LYS A 511 -7.90 -2.01 29.75
CA LYS A 511 -7.97 -2.90 28.59
C LYS A 511 -6.61 -3.09 27.89
N LEU A 512 -5.69 -2.13 28.05
CA LEU A 512 -4.34 -2.18 27.48
C LEU A 512 -3.23 -2.53 28.50
N ASP A 513 -3.58 -2.98 29.72
CA ASP A 513 -2.58 -3.26 30.75
C ASP A 513 -1.69 -4.45 30.40
N SER A 514 -2.23 -5.49 29.74
CA SER A 514 -1.44 -6.61 29.22
C SER A 514 -0.41 -6.12 28.20
N LEU A 515 -0.83 -5.30 27.25
CA LEU A 515 0.05 -4.69 26.25
C LEU A 515 1.16 -3.84 26.92
N ARG A 516 0.78 -2.96 27.85
CA ARG A 516 1.73 -2.11 28.58
C ARG A 516 2.76 -2.94 29.35
N LYS A 517 2.30 -4.03 29.98
CA LYS A 517 3.17 -4.95 30.70
C LYS A 517 4.16 -5.62 29.75
N ARG A 518 3.68 -6.19 28.63
CA ARG A 518 4.52 -6.90 27.65
C ARG A 518 5.61 -5.99 27.07
N LEU A 519 5.24 -4.77 26.72
CA LEU A 519 6.19 -3.77 26.20
C LEU A 519 7.26 -3.40 27.26
N ARG A 520 6.87 -3.24 28.54
CA ARG A 520 7.84 -3.00 29.62
C ARG A 520 8.77 -4.19 29.85
N ASP A 521 8.22 -5.41 29.84
CA ASP A 521 9.00 -6.64 30.00
C ASP A 521 10.02 -6.80 28.86
N ALA A 522 9.72 -6.28 27.67
CA ALA A 522 10.65 -6.19 26.53
C ALA A 522 11.66 -5.00 26.63
N GLY A 523 11.65 -4.26 27.74
CA GLY A 523 12.60 -3.14 27.97
C GLY A 523 12.27 -1.85 27.20
N LEU A 524 11.02 -1.68 26.76
CA LEU A 524 10.59 -0.48 26.04
C LEU A 524 10.16 0.63 27.00
N PRO A 525 10.42 1.90 26.67
CA PRO A 525 9.95 3.03 27.47
C PRO A 525 8.43 3.17 27.29
N VAL A 526 7.66 2.68 28.26
CA VAL A 526 6.21 2.86 28.30
C VAL A 526 5.89 3.95 29.32
N VAL A 527 5.44 5.11 28.87
CA VAL A 527 5.04 6.22 29.73
C VAL A 527 3.62 5.97 30.24
N LEU A 528 3.42 6.03 31.55
CA LEU A 528 2.11 5.97 32.17
C LEU A 528 1.52 7.39 32.22
N GLY A 529 0.52 7.65 31.37
CA GLY A 529 -0.24 8.90 31.36
C GLY A 529 0.31 9.97 30.39
N SER A 530 -0.59 10.73 29.80
CA SER A 530 -0.28 11.74 28.80
C SER A 530 0.72 12.79 29.32
N LEU A 531 1.79 13.01 28.57
CA LEU A 531 2.78 14.07 28.82
C LEU A 531 2.23 15.50 28.58
N LEU A 532 0.95 15.64 28.28
CA LEU A 532 0.31 16.95 28.10
C LEU A 532 -0.65 17.21 29.26
N PRO A 533 -0.49 18.31 30.02
CA PRO A 533 -1.45 18.68 31.04
C PRO A 533 -2.84 18.91 30.41
N PRO A 534 -3.93 18.59 31.16
CA PRO A 534 -5.28 18.88 30.70
C PRO A 534 -5.40 20.39 30.47
N ARG A 535 -6.05 20.76 29.36
CA ARG A 535 -6.37 22.17 29.10
C ARG A 535 -7.26 22.70 30.21
N ALA A 536 -6.79 23.79 30.84
CA ALA A 536 -7.65 24.65 31.65
C ALA A 536 -8.67 25.40 30.77
#